data_94a8a87fac05ae88d5415ecfdc35497a
#
_entry.id   94a8a87fac05ae88d5415ecfdc35497a
#
_cell.length_a   1.000
_cell.length_b   1.000
_cell.length_c   1.000
_cell.angle_alpha   90.00
_cell.angle_beta   90.00
_cell.angle_gamma   90.00
#
_symmetry.space_group_name_H-M   'P 1'
#
loop_
_entity.id
_entity.type
_entity.pdbx_description
1 polymer ?
#
loop_
_entity_poly.entity_id
_entity_poly.type
_entity_poly.pdbx_seq_one_letter_code
_entity_poly.pdbx_strand_id
1 'polypeptide(L)'
;SYHGKVMGNSYFYASAGDVFRAATIGGAISVGREDLGRLKPGAIADILIIDLTGRGTLRFGPVRDPIKSLIECGIGDDVQTVIVDGKIVMENGVIPGVDLSKIAEEAQAAGEQVWNTHQDWDPLERTHVEACPWCYSMDDIYEES
;
A
#
# COMPACT_ATOMS: atom_id res chain seq x y z
N SER A 1 5.23 8.82 15.46
CA SER A 1 5.61 9.64 14.31
C SER A 1 6.51 10.79 14.72
N TYR A 2 7.36 11.24 13.80
CA TYR A 2 8.35 12.29 14.04
C TYR A 2 7.70 13.64 14.46
N HIS A 3 6.59 14.01 13.83
CA HIS A 3 5.87 15.26 14.10
C HIS A 3 5.32 15.36 15.52
N GLY A 4 4.80 14.29 16.10
CA GLY A 4 4.29 14.29 17.47
C GLY A 4 5.37 14.56 18.50
N LYS A 5 6.60 14.07 18.28
CA LYS A 5 7.74 14.29 19.17
C LYS A 5 8.28 15.72 19.10
N VAL A 6 8.30 16.32 17.91
CA VAL A 6 8.76 17.70 17.70
C VAL A 6 7.81 18.73 18.31
N MET A 7 6.49 18.44 18.28
CA MET A 7 5.46 19.35 18.81
C MET A 7 5.20 19.15 20.31
N GLY A 8 5.90 18.23 20.98
CA GLY A 8 5.73 17.97 22.42
C GLY A 8 4.39 17.37 22.82
N ASN A 9 3.58 16.94 21.87
CA ASN A 9 2.23 16.46 22.09
C ASN A 9 2.09 14.99 21.63
N SER A 10 2.58 14.06 22.47
CA SER A 10 2.56 12.61 22.16
C SER A 10 1.17 11.96 22.15
N TYR A 11 0.14 12.69 22.57
CA TYR A 11 -1.22 12.14 22.73
C TYR A 11 -2.04 12.07 21.44
N PHE A 12 -1.61 12.75 20.37
CA PHE A 12 -2.39 12.86 19.13
C PHE A 12 -1.84 12.07 17.95
N TYR A 13 -0.69 11.40 18.08
CA TYR A 13 -0.04 10.72 16.96
C TYR A 13 0.28 9.27 17.31
N ALA A 14 -0.25 8.35 16.52
CA ALA A 14 0.08 6.95 16.61
C ALA A 14 1.58 6.73 16.33
N SER A 15 2.24 5.95 17.18
CA SER A 15 3.60 5.46 16.90
C SER A 15 3.59 4.38 15.84
N ALA A 16 4.76 4.07 15.25
CA ALA A 16 4.89 2.93 14.34
C ALA A 16 4.45 1.61 15.01
N GLY A 17 4.73 1.45 16.32
CA GLY A 17 4.26 0.31 17.10
C GLY A 17 2.73 0.24 17.23
N ASP A 18 2.06 1.39 17.40
CA ASP A 18 0.60 1.43 17.47
C ASP A 18 -0.03 1.05 16.12
N VAL A 19 0.53 1.57 15.02
CA VAL A 19 0.09 1.22 13.66
C VAL A 19 0.29 -0.28 13.39
N PHE A 20 1.47 -0.82 13.73
CA PHE A 20 1.75 -2.24 13.58
C PHE A 20 0.80 -3.11 14.42
N ARG A 21 0.53 -2.70 15.66
CA ARG A 21 -0.45 -3.38 16.52
C ARG A 21 -1.86 -3.32 15.94
N ALA A 22 -2.29 -2.19 15.40
CA ALA A 22 -3.58 -2.05 14.75
C ALA A 22 -3.70 -2.95 13.52
N ALA A 23 -2.64 -3.06 12.72
CA ALA A 23 -2.58 -3.91 11.54
C ALA A 23 -2.51 -5.43 11.86
N THR A 24 -2.26 -5.82 13.10
CA THR A 24 -2.12 -7.22 13.53
C THR A 24 -3.18 -7.58 14.58
N ILE A 25 -2.80 -7.65 15.85
CA ILE A 25 -3.69 -8.05 16.95
C ILE A 25 -4.92 -7.14 17.07
N GLY A 26 -4.76 -5.84 16.89
CA GLY A 26 -5.86 -4.88 16.98
C GLY A 26 -6.90 -5.09 15.88
N GLY A 27 -6.45 -5.29 14.65
CA GLY A 27 -7.31 -5.62 13.51
C GLY A 27 -8.07 -6.93 13.73
N ALA A 28 -7.40 -7.98 14.20
CA ALA A 28 -8.02 -9.26 14.53
C ALA A 28 -9.11 -9.12 15.60
N ILE A 29 -8.82 -8.40 16.67
CA ILE A 29 -9.80 -8.15 17.77
C ILE A 29 -11.01 -7.36 17.24
N SER A 30 -10.82 -6.39 16.37
CA SER A 30 -11.91 -5.55 15.84
C SER A 30 -12.96 -6.34 15.04
N VAL A 31 -12.55 -7.48 14.48
CA VAL A 31 -13.45 -8.43 13.76
C VAL A 31 -13.81 -9.66 14.59
N GLY A 32 -13.55 -9.64 15.90
CA GLY A 32 -13.89 -10.71 16.83
C GLY A 32 -13.03 -11.97 16.69
N ARG A 33 -11.83 -11.89 16.10
CA ARG A 33 -10.94 -13.02 15.86
C ARG A 33 -9.71 -12.96 16.78
N GLU A 34 -9.77 -13.69 17.89
CA GLU A 34 -8.64 -13.78 18.84
C GLU A 34 -7.57 -14.79 18.42
N ASP A 35 -7.83 -15.62 17.44
CA ASP A 35 -6.97 -16.64 16.86
C ASP A 35 -6.07 -16.10 15.73
N LEU A 36 -6.22 -14.84 15.36
CA LEU A 36 -5.45 -14.14 14.32
C LEU A 36 -4.51 -13.06 14.86
N GLY A 37 -3.71 -12.49 13.97
CA GLY A 37 -2.86 -11.31 14.22
C GLY A 37 -1.69 -11.57 15.15
N ARG A 38 -1.28 -12.84 15.37
CA ARG A 38 -0.21 -13.22 16.29
C ARG A 38 0.49 -14.51 15.87
N LEU A 39 1.79 -14.57 16.10
CA LEU A 39 2.59 -15.79 15.91
C LEU A 39 2.72 -16.53 17.25
N LYS A 40 1.83 -17.48 17.50
CA LYS A 40 1.88 -18.37 18.68
C LYS A 40 1.27 -19.74 18.35
N PRO A 41 1.64 -20.80 19.09
CA PRO A 41 1.00 -22.10 18.97
C PRO A 41 -0.52 -21.99 19.16
N GLY A 42 -1.29 -22.62 18.25
CA GLY A 42 -2.75 -22.60 18.26
C GLY A 42 -3.40 -21.37 17.58
N ALA A 43 -2.62 -20.40 17.12
CA ALA A 43 -3.14 -19.35 16.24
C ALA A 43 -3.20 -19.84 14.78
N ILE A 44 -4.11 -19.28 14.01
CA ILE A 44 -4.15 -19.50 12.56
C ILE A 44 -2.92 -18.88 11.91
N ALA A 45 -2.34 -19.59 10.97
CA ALA A 45 -1.11 -19.18 10.29
C ALA A 45 -1.43 -18.25 9.12
N ASP A 46 -1.80 -16.99 9.44
CA ASP A 46 -1.84 -15.86 8.53
C ASP A 46 -0.55 -15.07 8.71
N ILE A 47 0.39 -15.22 7.76
CA ILE A 47 1.77 -14.74 7.92
C ILE A 47 2.21 -13.99 6.67
N LEU A 48 2.85 -12.84 6.87
CA LEU A 48 3.58 -12.12 5.83
C LEU A 48 5.09 -12.24 6.09
N ILE A 49 5.84 -12.57 5.05
CA ILE A 49 7.29 -12.46 5.04
C ILE A 49 7.65 -11.24 4.20
N ILE A 50 8.37 -10.30 4.81
CA ILE A 50 8.67 -8.99 4.24
C ILE A 50 10.19 -8.85 4.11
N ASP A 51 10.66 -8.45 2.94
CA ASP A 51 12.07 -8.21 2.67
C ASP A 51 12.45 -6.76 3.05
N LEU A 52 13.16 -6.61 4.15
CA LEU A 52 13.68 -5.31 4.61
C LEU A 52 15.06 -4.97 4.04
N THR A 53 15.60 -5.75 3.10
CA THR A 53 16.87 -5.42 2.43
C THR A 53 16.66 -4.34 1.35
N GLY A 54 15.41 -4.08 0.97
CA GLY A 54 15.02 -3.11 -0.04
C GLY A 54 15.40 -3.53 -1.46
N ARG A 55 15.70 -4.80 -1.70
CA ARG A 55 16.08 -5.37 -3.00
C ARG A 55 17.12 -4.53 -3.74
N GLY A 56 18.18 -4.12 -3.03
CA GLY A 56 19.26 -3.32 -3.59
C GLY A 56 19.00 -1.81 -3.59
N THR A 57 17.90 -1.34 -3.00
CA THR A 57 17.65 0.08 -2.75
C THR A 57 18.12 0.46 -1.33
N LEU A 58 18.42 1.75 -1.11
CA LEU A 58 18.76 2.25 0.23
C LEU A 58 17.54 2.63 1.07
N ARG A 59 16.34 2.26 0.64
CA ARG A 59 15.08 2.68 1.26
C ARG A 59 14.96 2.29 2.74
N PHE A 60 15.40 1.09 3.11
CA PHE A 60 15.37 0.61 4.49
C PHE A 60 16.68 0.82 5.27
N GLY A 61 17.75 1.11 4.60
CA GLY A 61 19.07 1.11 5.24
C GLY A 61 19.45 2.41 5.95
N PRO A 62 20.15 2.34 7.08
CA PRO A 62 20.37 1.14 7.90
C PRO A 62 19.17 0.81 8.77
N VAL A 63 18.77 -0.48 8.82
CA VAL A 63 17.64 -0.95 9.65
C VAL A 63 18.10 -1.07 11.10
N ARG A 64 17.56 -0.23 11.99
CA ARG A 64 17.77 -0.30 13.44
C ARG A 64 16.54 -0.85 14.16
N ASP A 65 15.37 -0.45 13.72
CA ASP A 65 14.07 -0.89 14.22
C ASP A 65 13.25 -1.39 13.02
N PRO A 66 13.11 -2.71 12.85
CA PRO A 66 12.44 -3.27 11.67
C PRO A 66 10.96 -2.89 11.59
N ILE A 67 10.26 -2.78 12.73
CA ILE A 67 8.84 -2.38 12.74
C ILE A 67 8.70 -0.93 12.28
N LYS A 68 9.57 -0.05 12.80
CA LYS A 68 9.56 1.35 12.41
C LYS A 68 9.91 1.51 10.94
N SER A 69 10.94 0.83 10.45
CA SER A 69 11.34 0.86 9.04
C SER A 69 10.21 0.37 8.13
N LEU A 70 9.54 -0.72 8.50
CA LEU A 70 8.40 -1.24 7.76
C LEU A 70 7.26 -0.22 7.66
N ILE A 71 6.85 0.36 8.78
CA ILE A 71 5.70 1.28 8.81
C ILE A 71 6.00 2.62 8.12
N GLU A 72 7.24 3.11 8.19
CA GLU A 72 7.62 4.41 7.62
C GLU A 72 8.05 4.32 6.14
N CYS A 73 8.60 3.19 5.70
CA CYS A 73 9.23 3.05 4.39
C CYS A 73 8.72 1.86 3.57
N GLY A 74 7.98 0.91 4.18
CA GLY A 74 7.50 -0.30 3.50
C GLY A 74 6.47 -0.01 2.42
N ILE A 75 6.53 -0.76 1.34
CA ILE A 75 5.53 -0.77 0.26
C ILE A 75 5.11 -2.22 -0.04
N GLY A 76 4.04 -2.38 -0.83
CA GLY A 76 3.52 -3.72 -1.18
C GLY A 76 4.56 -4.64 -1.82
N ASP A 77 5.47 -4.10 -2.61
CA ASP A 77 6.51 -4.87 -3.31
C ASP A 77 7.56 -5.49 -2.37
N ASP A 78 7.62 -5.05 -1.11
CA ASP A 78 8.51 -5.65 -0.11
C ASP A 78 7.96 -6.96 0.46
N VAL A 79 6.68 -7.25 0.24
CA VAL A 79 6.06 -8.51 0.66
C VAL A 79 6.57 -9.63 -0.24
N GLN A 80 7.36 -10.53 0.35
CA GLN A 80 7.95 -11.65 -0.37
C GLN A 80 7.02 -12.86 -0.42
N THR A 81 6.38 -13.19 0.72
CA THR A 81 5.53 -14.37 0.83
C THR A 81 4.29 -14.04 1.65
N VAL A 82 3.16 -14.54 1.20
CA VAL A 82 1.88 -14.45 1.91
C VAL A 82 1.37 -15.86 2.19
N ILE A 83 1.09 -16.14 3.44
CA ILE A 83 0.51 -17.40 3.92
C ILE A 83 -0.84 -17.07 4.53
N VAL A 84 -1.89 -17.79 4.11
CA VAL A 84 -3.25 -17.67 4.64
C VAL A 84 -3.73 -19.05 5.08
N ASP A 85 -4.14 -19.17 6.33
CA ASP A 85 -4.55 -20.44 6.94
C ASP A 85 -3.53 -21.57 6.68
N GLY A 86 -2.23 -21.22 6.80
CA GLY A 86 -1.12 -22.16 6.58
C GLY A 86 -0.82 -22.50 5.11
N LYS A 87 -1.52 -21.91 4.14
CA LYS A 87 -1.30 -22.13 2.71
C LYS A 87 -0.58 -20.94 2.10
N ILE A 88 0.49 -21.20 1.36
CA ILE A 88 1.20 -20.16 0.59
C ILE A 88 0.29 -19.72 -0.57
N VAL A 89 -0.10 -18.44 -0.57
CA VAL A 89 -0.93 -17.83 -1.62
C VAL A 89 -0.12 -16.89 -2.52
N MET A 90 1.02 -16.43 -2.05
CA MET A 90 2.01 -15.67 -2.83
C MET A 90 3.40 -16.08 -2.40
N GLU A 91 4.31 -16.31 -3.32
CA GLU A 91 5.71 -16.61 -3.06
C GLU A 91 6.63 -15.84 -3.99
N ASN A 92 7.70 -15.23 -3.45
CA ASN A 92 8.65 -14.38 -4.18
C ASN A 92 7.95 -13.25 -4.98
N GLY A 93 6.85 -12.71 -4.45
CA GLY A 93 6.05 -11.68 -5.11
C GLY A 93 5.15 -12.18 -6.25
N VAL A 94 5.07 -13.50 -6.45
CA VAL A 94 4.26 -14.12 -7.52
C VAL A 94 3.01 -14.76 -6.91
N ILE A 95 1.84 -14.40 -7.42
CA ILE A 95 0.56 -15.04 -7.10
C ILE A 95 0.24 -16.03 -8.23
N PRO A 96 0.15 -17.34 -7.95
CA PRO A 96 -0.13 -18.33 -8.98
C PRO A 96 -1.44 -18.05 -9.73
N GLY A 97 -1.37 -18.07 -11.06
CA GLY A 97 -2.54 -17.84 -11.92
C GLY A 97 -2.94 -16.36 -12.10
N VAL A 98 -2.19 -15.42 -11.57
CA VAL A 98 -2.41 -13.98 -11.73
C VAL A 98 -1.39 -13.40 -12.70
N ASP A 99 -1.85 -12.78 -13.78
CA ASP A 99 -1.05 -11.99 -14.71
C ASP A 99 -1.21 -10.51 -14.39
N LEU A 100 -0.24 -9.95 -13.66
CA LEU A 100 -0.27 -8.55 -13.22
C LEU A 100 -0.20 -7.57 -14.40
N SER A 101 0.51 -7.91 -15.48
CA SER A 101 0.61 -7.06 -16.67
C SER A 101 -0.75 -6.92 -17.34
N LYS A 102 -1.44 -8.05 -17.53
CA LYS A 102 -2.78 -8.05 -18.09
C LYS A 102 -3.79 -7.28 -17.23
N ILE A 103 -3.72 -7.44 -15.91
CA ILE A 103 -4.58 -6.71 -14.98
C ILE A 103 -4.31 -5.20 -15.08
N ALA A 104 -3.04 -4.78 -15.17
CA ALA A 104 -2.69 -3.37 -15.32
C ALA A 104 -3.22 -2.78 -16.63
N GLU A 105 -3.10 -3.51 -17.75
CA GLU A 105 -3.66 -3.11 -19.05
C GLU A 105 -5.19 -2.97 -19.01
N GLU A 106 -5.88 -3.97 -18.43
CA GLU A 106 -7.33 -3.96 -18.28
C GLU A 106 -7.81 -2.81 -17.36
N ALA A 107 -7.09 -2.55 -16.27
CA ALA A 107 -7.38 -1.45 -15.36
C ALA A 107 -7.17 -0.07 -16.03
N GLN A 108 -6.10 0.08 -16.83
CA GLN A 108 -5.86 1.29 -17.60
C GLN A 108 -6.99 1.54 -18.61
N ALA A 109 -7.36 0.53 -19.37
CA ALA A 109 -8.44 0.64 -20.35
C ALA A 109 -9.79 0.99 -19.71
N ALA A 110 -10.10 0.39 -18.56
CA ALA A 110 -11.29 0.72 -17.78
C ALA A 110 -11.25 2.17 -17.25
N GLY A 111 -10.10 2.63 -16.77
CA GLY A 111 -9.88 4.02 -16.35
C GLY A 111 -10.12 5.01 -17.50
N GLU A 112 -9.55 4.74 -18.65
CA GLU A 112 -9.75 5.57 -19.85
C GLU A 112 -11.22 5.65 -20.28
N GLN A 113 -11.95 4.54 -20.19
CA GLN A 113 -13.38 4.53 -20.47
C GLN A 113 -14.15 5.43 -19.49
N VAL A 114 -13.84 5.39 -18.20
CA VAL A 114 -14.46 6.26 -17.20
C VAL A 114 -14.13 7.72 -17.48
N TRP A 115 -12.89 8.06 -17.81
CA TRP A 115 -12.49 9.43 -18.15
C TRP A 115 -13.20 9.94 -19.40
N ASN A 116 -13.32 9.12 -20.45
CA ASN A 116 -13.99 9.50 -21.68
C ASN A 116 -15.50 9.72 -21.51
N THR A 117 -16.13 9.11 -20.51
CA THR A 117 -17.55 9.30 -20.18
C THR A 117 -17.79 10.29 -19.04
N HIS A 118 -16.73 10.95 -18.54
CA HIS A 118 -16.83 11.87 -17.39
C HIS A 118 -17.88 12.95 -17.60
N GLN A 119 -17.94 13.54 -18.78
CA GLN A 119 -18.87 14.64 -19.13
C GLN A 119 -20.35 14.20 -19.02
N ASP A 120 -20.66 12.93 -19.26
CA ASP A 120 -22.03 12.39 -19.25
C ASP A 120 -22.66 12.38 -17.84
N TRP A 121 -21.83 12.34 -16.80
CA TRP A 121 -22.28 12.26 -15.40
C TRP A 121 -21.78 13.40 -14.51
N ASP A 122 -20.93 14.29 -15.02
CA ASP A 122 -20.53 15.50 -14.28
C ASP A 122 -21.69 16.52 -14.27
N PRO A 123 -22.13 17.00 -13.09
CA PRO A 123 -23.25 17.97 -13.00
C PRO A 123 -23.01 19.28 -13.72
N LEU A 124 -21.77 19.61 -14.05
CA LEU A 124 -21.35 20.80 -14.77
C LEU A 124 -20.98 20.53 -16.24
N GLU A 125 -21.19 19.28 -16.69
CA GLU A 125 -20.92 18.83 -18.06
C GLU A 125 -19.45 19.07 -18.51
N ARG A 126 -18.50 19.10 -17.54
CA ARG A 126 -17.09 19.31 -17.83
C ARG A 126 -16.46 18.03 -18.35
N THR A 127 -15.51 18.15 -19.24
CA THR A 127 -14.60 17.06 -19.59
C THR A 127 -13.72 16.66 -18.39
N HIS A 128 -13.13 15.49 -18.40
CA HIS A 128 -12.21 15.06 -17.33
C HIS A 128 -11.01 16.01 -17.19
N VAL A 129 -10.52 16.61 -18.28
CA VAL A 129 -9.40 17.57 -18.27
C VAL A 129 -9.81 18.90 -17.64
N GLU A 130 -11.05 19.35 -17.85
CA GLU A 130 -11.57 20.57 -17.21
C GLU A 130 -11.84 20.37 -15.72
N ALA A 131 -12.28 19.16 -15.32
CA ALA A 131 -12.53 18.82 -13.92
C ALA A 131 -11.24 18.55 -13.13
N CYS A 132 -10.23 17.93 -13.80
CA CYS A 132 -8.94 17.60 -13.23
C CYS A 132 -7.85 17.87 -14.28
N PRO A 133 -7.39 19.12 -14.42
CA PRO A 133 -6.40 19.48 -15.41
C PRO A 133 -5.06 18.81 -15.17
N TRP A 134 -4.32 18.58 -16.25
CA TRP A 134 -2.95 18.07 -16.18
C TRP A 134 -2.07 19.03 -15.36
N CYS A 135 -1.09 18.47 -14.64
CA CYS A 135 -0.10 19.28 -13.91
C CYS A 135 0.75 20.17 -14.82
N TYR A 136 0.96 19.72 -16.06
CA TYR A 136 1.61 20.45 -17.14
C TYR A 136 0.79 20.27 -18.41
N SER A 137 0.62 21.33 -19.21
CA SER A 137 0.01 21.16 -20.52
C SER A 137 0.94 20.39 -21.44
N MET A 138 0.40 19.63 -22.39
CA MET A 138 1.24 18.93 -23.36
C MET A 138 2.03 19.91 -24.24
N ASP A 139 1.52 21.11 -24.44
CA ASP A 139 2.17 22.17 -25.20
C ASP A 139 3.42 22.70 -24.47
N ASP A 140 3.37 22.80 -23.13
CA ASP A 140 4.53 23.24 -22.30
C ASP A 140 5.70 22.26 -22.35
N ILE A 141 5.45 20.98 -22.66
CA ILE A 141 6.50 19.94 -22.71
C ILE A 141 7.29 19.97 -24.03
N TYR A 142 6.69 20.44 -25.11
CA TYR A 142 7.27 20.40 -26.47
C TYR A 142 7.79 21.74 -26.97
N GLU A 143 7.59 22.88 -26.28
CA GLU A 143 8.12 24.18 -26.68
C GLU A 143 9.62 24.40 -26.31
N GLU A 144 10.26 23.53 -25.53
CA GLU A 144 11.67 23.64 -25.14
C GLU A 144 12.62 22.69 -25.91
N SER A 145 12.24 22.15 -27.07
CA SER A 145 13.12 21.23 -27.84
C SER A 145 13.60 21.82 -29.15
#